data_2c0ce2385db1061f44620b56596b1616
#
_entry.id   2c0ce2385db1061f44620b56596b1616
#
_cell.length_a   1.000
_cell.length_b   1.000
_cell.length_c   1.000
_cell.angle_alpha   90.00
_cell.angle_beta   90.00
_cell.angle_gamma   90.00
#
_symmetry.space_group_name_H-M   'P 1'
#
loop_
_entity.id
_entity.type
_entity.pdbx_description
1 polymer ?
#
loop_
_entity_poly.entity_id
_entity_poly.type
_entity_poly.pdbx_seq_one_letter_code
_entity_poly.pdbx_strand_id
1 'polypeptide(L)'
;MAEKTHWKKMTNPNYMGDYSIPEGHDLIATIDYVRMEKVTGVGGKTEEEVVAHFSDGNKPLILNKTNMKTIQKIYKTPYIEDWKGRKIQIYYDPTVKFGRDTVGGLRIRPIVPQQQTVSLICSDCGKPITAAFGKDAEWVSRYTHQSYGKELCAECAQELKAKQDACKAPDPFKKQEVKL
;
A
#
# COMPACT_ATOMS: atom_id res chain seq x y z
N MET A 1 5.70 14.34 -19.57
CA MET A 1 6.39 15.24 -18.62
C MET A 1 7.51 14.45 -17.97
N ALA A 2 8.75 14.96 -17.89
CA ALA A 2 9.86 14.25 -17.26
C ALA A 2 9.61 14.17 -15.74
N GLU A 3 9.71 12.97 -15.19
CA GLU A 3 9.57 12.71 -13.77
C GLU A 3 10.75 13.36 -13.02
N LYS A 4 10.44 14.26 -12.07
CA LYS A 4 11.47 14.95 -11.29
C LYS A 4 11.99 14.04 -10.18
N THR A 5 13.29 13.77 -10.17
CA THR A 5 13.93 12.95 -9.13
C THR A 5 14.49 13.85 -8.02
N HIS A 6 14.09 13.61 -6.78
CA HIS A 6 14.64 14.34 -5.64
C HIS A 6 16.11 13.94 -5.41
N TRP A 7 17.03 14.90 -5.30
CA TRP A 7 18.48 14.64 -5.19
C TRP A 7 18.89 13.73 -4.01
N LYS A 8 18.17 13.76 -2.90
CA LYS A 8 18.41 12.89 -1.73
C LYS A 8 18.20 11.40 -2.04
N LYS A 9 17.41 11.05 -3.07
CA LYS A 9 17.31 9.65 -3.55
C LYS A 9 18.65 9.09 -4.03
N MET A 10 19.56 9.96 -4.46
CA MET A 10 20.87 9.55 -4.97
C MET A 10 21.90 9.40 -3.84
N THR A 11 21.69 10.04 -2.69
CA THR A 11 22.62 10.00 -1.56
C THR A 11 22.35 8.83 -0.60
N ASN A 12 21.10 8.39 -0.48
CA ASN A 12 20.75 7.22 0.32
C ASN A 12 19.64 6.40 -0.38
N PRO A 13 19.99 5.60 -1.39
CA PRO A 13 19.02 4.87 -2.19
C PRO A 13 18.38 3.68 -1.45
N ASN A 14 19.02 3.17 -0.39
CA ASN A 14 18.66 1.90 0.24
C ASN A 14 17.61 2.04 1.34
N TYR A 15 17.51 3.21 1.97
CA TYR A 15 16.62 3.44 3.09
C TYR A 15 15.55 4.47 2.75
N MET A 16 14.46 4.44 3.51
CA MET A 16 13.39 5.43 3.41
C MET A 16 13.88 6.76 3.98
N GLY A 17 13.76 7.83 3.22
CA GLY A 17 14.11 9.20 3.61
C GLY A 17 12.89 10.13 3.65
N ASP A 18 13.11 11.37 4.07
CA ASP A 18 12.10 12.43 4.14
C ASP A 18 11.35 12.68 2.80
N TYR A 19 12.04 12.39 1.68
CA TYR A 19 11.49 12.49 0.32
C TYR A 19 10.63 11.28 -0.10
N SER A 20 10.55 10.23 0.73
CA SER A 20 9.86 8.99 0.37
C SER A 20 8.35 9.10 0.51
N ILE A 21 7.90 10.00 1.37
CA ILE A 21 6.48 10.24 1.64
C ILE A 21 6.20 11.71 1.38
N PRO A 22 5.32 12.05 0.43
CA PRO A 22 4.92 13.44 0.19
C PRO A 22 4.27 14.05 1.43
N GLU A 23 4.44 15.37 1.61
CA GLU A 23 3.78 16.09 2.69
C GLU A 23 2.26 15.94 2.62
N GLY A 24 1.63 15.72 3.78
CA GLY A 24 0.19 15.47 3.87
C GLY A 24 -0.25 14.04 3.52
N HIS A 25 0.68 13.16 3.14
CA HIS A 25 0.38 11.75 2.88
C HIS A 25 0.97 10.87 3.98
N ASP A 26 0.32 9.75 4.21
CA ASP A 26 0.76 8.72 5.15
C ASP A 26 1.00 7.40 4.40
N LEU A 27 2.02 6.66 4.82
CA LEU A 27 2.33 5.34 4.31
C LEU A 27 2.03 4.30 5.39
N ILE A 28 1.19 3.33 5.10
CA ILE A 28 0.98 2.16 5.96
C ILE A 28 1.93 1.07 5.51
N ALA A 29 2.76 0.59 6.44
CA ALA A 29 3.72 -0.47 6.18
C ALA A 29 3.63 -1.56 7.25
N THR A 30 3.84 -2.82 6.84
CA THR A 30 3.81 -3.98 7.72
C THR A 30 5.23 -4.40 8.06
N ILE A 31 5.59 -4.39 9.34
CA ILE A 31 6.92 -4.77 9.81
C ILE A 31 7.12 -6.27 9.57
N ASP A 32 8.17 -6.65 8.85
CA ASP A 32 8.59 -8.04 8.73
C ASP A 32 9.57 -8.42 9.84
N TYR A 33 10.62 -7.63 10.02
CA TYR A 33 11.55 -7.76 11.13
C TYR A 33 12.25 -6.43 11.42
N VAL A 34 12.82 -6.34 12.63
CA VAL A 34 13.64 -5.21 13.07
C VAL A 34 14.96 -5.74 13.56
N ARG A 35 16.05 -5.15 13.13
CA ARG A 35 17.40 -5.51 13.59
C ARG A 35 18.36 -4.33 13.56
N MET A 36 19.50 -4.50 14.22
CA MET A 36 20.61 -3.56 14.14
C MET A 36 21.44 -3.82 12.89
N GLU A 37 21.71 -2.77 12.12
CA GLU A 37 22.49 -2.84 10.87
C GLU A 37 23.53 -1.73 10.82
N LYS A 38 24.62 -1.99 10.10
CA LYS A 38 25.62 -0.97 9.78
C LYS A 38 25.13 -0.13 8.62
N VAL A 39 24.83 1.12 8.89
CA VAL A 39 24.35 2.09 7.90
C VAL A 39 25.45 3.07 7.58
N THR A 40 25.79 3.20 6.31
CA THR A 40 26.76 4.22 5.86
C THR A 40 25.99 5.50 5.55
N GLY A 41 26.24 6.52 6.35
CA GLY A 41 25.64 7.84 6.18
C GLY A 41 26.32 8.71 5.13
N VAL A 42 25.82 9.91 4.95
CA VAL A 42 26.42 10.95 4.09
C VAL A 42 27.82 11.27 4.63
N GLY A 43 28.85 11.16 3.78
CA GLY A 43 30.24 11.36 4.17
C GLY A 43 31.01 10.07 4.49
N GLY A 44 30.41 8.89 4.25
CA GLY A 44 31.11 7.59 4.38
C GLY A 44 31.25 7.08 5.83
N LYS A 45 30.68 7.79 6.81
CA LYS A 45 30.68 7.35 8.21
C LYS A 45 29.68 6.22 8.39
N THR A 46 30.14 5.10 8.92
CA THR A 46 29.30 3.93 9.21
C THR A 46 28.91 3.93 10.69
N GLU A 47 27.61 3.88 10.95
CA GLU A 47 27.04 3.82 12.30
C GLU A 47 26.12 2.60 12.41
N GLU A 48 25.99 2.04 13.62
CA GLU A 48 25.03 0.96 13.87
C GLU A 48 23.69 1.57 14.22
N GLU A 49 22.68 1.24 13.40
CA GLU A 49 21.33 1.78 13.50
C GLU A 49 20.29 0.67 13.57
N VAL A 50 19.18 0.94 14.26
CA VAL A 50 18.03 0.03 14.29
C VAL A 50 17.20 0.24 13.04
N VAL A 51 17.02 -0.81 12.26
CA VAL A 51 16.34 -0.77 10.96
C VAL A 51 15.10 -1.69 10.97
N ALA A 52 13.97 -1.14 10.56
CA ALA A 52 12.75 -1.89 10.31
C ALA A 52 12.64 -2.24 8.84
N HIS A 53 12.47 -3.53 8.54
CA HIS A 53 12.18 -4.05 7.21
C HIS A 53 10.68 -4.34 7.09
N PHE A 54 10.15 -4.20 5.87
CA PHE A 54 8.71 -4.31 5.59
C PHE A 54 8.41 -5.45 4.62
N SER A 55 7.31 -6.16 4.84
CA SER A 55 6.86 -7.26 3.98
C SER A 55 6.21 -6.81 2.68
N ASP A 56 5.80 -5.55 2.60
CA ASP A 56 5.05 -4.92 1.50
C ASP A 56 5.96 -4.37 0.39
N GLY A 57 7.26 -4.68 0.41
CA GLY A 57 8.22 -4.23 -0.60
C GLY A 57 8.65 -2.76 -0.45
N ASN A 58 8.24 -2.09 0.61
CA ASN A 58 8.70 -0.75 0.95
C ASN A 58 10.17 -0.79 1.37
N LYS A 59 10.89 0.32 1.11
CA LYS A 59 12.29 0.47 1.57
C LYS A 59 12.36 0.40 3.09
N PRO A 60 13.46 -0.16 3.65
CA PRO A 60 13.66 -0.19 5.10
C PRO A 60 13.69 1.23 5.71
N LEU A 61 13.22 1.35 6.94
CA LEU A 61 13.21 2.59 7.71
C LEU A 61 14.20 2.51 8.87
N ILE A 62 15.11 3.48 8.96
CA ILE A 62 15.96 3.65 10.14
C ILE A 62 15.09 4.21 11.27
N LEU A 63 15.00 3.45 12.37
CA LEU A 63 14.18 3.79 13.52
C LEU A 63 14.98 4.64 14.52
N ASN A 64 14.63 5.90 14.66
CA ASN A 64 15.12 6.71 15.76
C ASN A 64 14.38 6.38 17.08
N LYS A 65 14.95 6.82 18.20
CA LYS A 65 14.42 6.57 19.55
C LYS A 65 12.94 7.00 19.71
N THR A 66 12.53 8.08 19.05
CA THR A 66 11.14 8.57 19.09
C THR A 66 10.19 7.59 18.40
N ASN A 67 10.57 7.12 17.21
CA ASN A 67 9.77 6.16 16.45
C ASN A 67 9.65 4.82 17.19
N MET A 68 10.75 4.30 17.77
CA MET A 68 10.73 3.08 18.58
C MET A 68 9.80 3.22 19.79
N LYS A 69 9.86 4.34 20.54
CA LYS A 69 8.95 4.62 21.65
C LYS A 69 7.48 4.70 21.20
N THR A 70 7.24 5.22 19.99
CA THR A 70 5.88 5.28 19.45
C THR A 70 5.36 3.86 19.15
N ILE A 71 6.15 3.00 18.51
CA ILE A 71 5.78 1.60 18.25
C ILE A 71 5.51 0.87 19.58
N GLN A 72 6.41 0.99 20.54
CA GLN A 72 6.23 0.43 21.90
C GLN A 72 4.92 0.87 22.54
N LYS A 73 4.58 2.16 22.45
CA LYS A 73 3.34 2.70 23.01
C LYS A 73 2.10 2.14 22.32
N ILE A 74 2.12 2.02 20.99
CA ILE A 74 1.00 1.52 20.20
C ILE A 74 0.72 0.04 20.52
N TYR A 75 1.78 -0.78 20.53
CA TYR A 75 1.65 -2.23 20.70
C TYR A 75 1.89 -2.73 22.11
N LYS A 76 2.19 -1.83 23.06
CA LYS A 76 2.39 -2.10 24.48
C LYS A 76 3.46 -3.17 24.76
N THR A 77 4.44 -3.29 23.89
CA THR A 77 5.57 -4.23 24.02
C THR A 77 6.89 -3.54 23.65
N PRO A 78 7.95 -3.67 24.48
CA PRO A 78 9.26 -3.15 24.18
C PRO A 78 10.11 -4.10 23.30
N TYR A 79 9.63 -5.31 23.04
CA TYR A 79 10.37 -6.35 22.36
C TYR A 79 10.17 -6.24 20.84
N ILE A 80 11.28 -6.14 20.10
CA ILE A 80 11.26 -5.93 18.65
C ILE A 80 10.70 -7.15 17.89
N GLU A 81 10.81 -8.33 18.46
CA GLU A 81 10.28 -9.59 17.91
C GLU A 81 8.74 -9.56 17.83
N ASP A 82 8.08 -8.93 18.81
CA ASP A 82 6.63 -8.78 18.86
C ASP A 82 6.09 -7.76 17.84
N TRP A 83 6.98 -7.00 17.22
CA TRP A 83 6.59 -6.01 16.19
C TRP A 83 6.42 -6.65 14.82
N LYS A 84 6.88 -7.89 14.63
CA LYS A 84 6.67 -8.62 13.38
C LYS A 84 5.18 -8.76 13.04
N GLY A 85 4.84 -8.49 11.77
CA GLY A 85 3.46 -8.52 11.28
C GLY A 85 2.59 -7.33 11.73
N ARG A 86 3.15 -6.41 12.54
CA ARG A 86 2.41 -5.21 12.97
C ARG A 86 2.48 -4.13 11.90
N LYS A 87 1.35 -3.42 11.72
CA LYS A 87 1.25 -2.31 10.78
C LYS A 87 1.56 -0.99 11.46
N ILE A 88 2.40 -0.19 10.85
CA ILE A 88 2.69 1.19 11.30
C ILE A 88 2.31 2.18 10.22
N GLN A 89 1.92 3.37 10.64
CA GLN A 89 1.58 4.48 9.75
C GLN A 89 2.69 5.52 9.86
N ILE A 90 3.40 5.72 8.76
CA ILE A 90 4.58 6.58 8.66
C ILE A 90 4.17 7.85 7.92
N TYR A 91 4.60 9.01 8.40
CA TYR A 91 4.34 10.30 7.76
C TYR A 91 5.58 11.19 7.80
N TYR A 92 5.62 12.18 6.93
CA TYR A 92 6.64 13.21 6.97
C TYR A 92 6.21 14.33 7.93
N ASP A 93 7.09 14.66 8.86
CA ASP A 93 6.92 15.77 9.81
C ASP A 93 7.95 16.86 9.50
N PRO A 94 7.53 18.01 8.94
CA PRO A 94 8.45 19.10 8.60
C PRO A 94 9.02 19.81 9.83
N THR A 95 8.46 19.59 11.02
CA THR A 95 8.86 20.30 12.26
C THR A 95 9.98 19.61 13.03
N VAL A 96 10.44 18.44 12.57
CA VAL A 96 11.51 17.68 13.23
C VAL A 96 12.79 18.49 13.26
N LYS A 97 13.37 18.61 14.46
CA LYS A 97 14.61 19.34 14.70
C LYS A 97 15.78 18.38 14.90
N PHE A 98 16.93 18.79 14.39
CA PHE A 98 18.23 18.20 14.70
C PHE A 98 19.15 19.31 15.21
N GLY A 99 19.46 19.29 16.51
CA GLY A 99 20.12 20.40 17.17
C GLY A 99 19.25 21.67 17.16
N ARG A 100 19.77 22.71 16.53
CA ARG A 100 19.06 24.00 16.38
C ARG A 100 18.28 24.13 15.05
N ASP A 101 18.53 23.22 14.11
CA ASP A 101 17.98 23.29 12.77
C ASP A 101 16.70 22.46 12.62
N THR A 102 15.73 22.98 11.89
CA THR A 102 14.55 22.23 11.49
C THR A 102 14.84 21.52 10.17
N VAL A 103 14.95 20.21 10.23
CA VAL A 103 15.40 19.38 9.09
C VAL A 103 14.26 18.55 8.49
N GLY A 104 13.13 18.46 9.19
CA GLY A 104 12.07 17.51 8.85
C GLY A 104 12.49 16.05 9.12
N GLY A 105 11.56 15.13 9.00
CA GLY A 105 11.89 13.72 9.16
C GLY A 105 10.67 12.81 9.20
N LEU A 106 10.91 11.50 9.06
CA LEU A 106 9.85 10.50 9.11
C LEU A 106 9.47 10.20 10.56
N ARG A 107 8.17 10.18 10.81
CA ARG A 107 7.56 9.87 12.10
C ARG A 107 6.49 8.79 11.95
N ILE A 108 6.22 8.10 13.06
CA ILE A 108 5.17 7.08 13.14
C ILE A 108 3.97 7.68 13.89
N ARG A 109 2.78 7.57 13.32
CA ARG A 109 1.54 7.99 13.98
C ARG A 109 1.32 7.17 15.25
N PRO A 110 0.92 7.79 16.37
CA PRO A 110 0.69 7.09 17.65
C PRO A 110 -0.67 6.37 17.68
N ILE A 111 -1.04 5.75 16.57
CA ILE A 111 -2.29 5.01 16.38
C ILE A 111 -1.99 3.67 15.71
N VAL A 112 -2.80 2.65 16.00
CA VAL A 112 -2.79 1.41 15.20
C VAL A 112 -3.43 1.75 13.87
N PRO A 113 -2.74 1.56 12.73
CA PRO A 113 -3.35 1.80 11.43
C PRO A 113 -4.55 0.88 11.26
N GLN A 114 -5.73 1.45 11.22
CA GLN A 114 -6.88 0.71 10.72
C GLN A 114 -6.66 0.57 9.21
N GLN A 115 -6.80 -0.65 8.69
CA GLN A 115 -7.00 -0.78 7.25
C GLN A 115 -8.20 0.11 6.95
N GLN A 116 -7.96 1.21 6.25
CA GLN A 116 -9.05 1.79 5.48
C GLN A 116 -9.39 0.69 4.47
N THR A 117 -10.38 -0.10 4.80
CA THR A 117 -11.17 -0.75 3.79
C THR A 117 -11.72 0.42 3.00
N VAL A 118 -11.07 0.75 1.88
CA VAL A 118 -11.72 1.57 0.86
C VAL A 118 -13.02 0.82 0.64
N SER A 119 -14.12 1.43 1.04
CA SER A 119 -15.44 0.85 0.78
C SER A 119 -15.60 0.96 -0.72
N LEU A 120 -15.10 -0.04 -1.45
CA LEU A 120 -15.30 -0.16 -2.88
C LEU A 120 -16.81 -0.33 -3.06
N ILE A 121 -17.44 0.66 -3.65
CA ILE A 121 -18.90 0.72 -3.81
C ILE A 121 -19.21 0.33 -5.25
N CYS A 122 -20.11 -0.61 -5.41
CA CYS A 122 -20.60 -1.02 -6.73
C CYS A 122 -21.28 0.17 -7.44
N SER A 123 -20.84 0.47 -8.64
CA SER A 123 -21.36 1.59 -9.45
C SER A 123 -22.84 1.41 -9.86
N ASP A 124 -23.35 0.18 -9.90
CA ASP A 124 -24.70 -0.09 -10.34
C ASP A 124 -25.72 -0.23 -9.20
N CYS A 125 -25.37 -0.88 -8.08
CA CYS A 125 -26.32 -1.11 -6.98
C CYS A 125 -26.00 -0.33 -5.69
N GLY A 126 -24.86 0.39 -5.62
CA GLY A 126 -24.44 1.17 -4.44
C GLY A 126 -24.04 0.33 -3.22
N LYS A 127 -24.04 -1.00 -3.31
CA LYS A 127 -23.60 -1.89 -2.23
C LYS A 127 -22.07 -1.97 -2.17
N PRO A 128 -21.48 -2.23 -0.98
CA PRO A 128 -20.04 -2.46 -0.88
C PRO A 128 -19.64 -3.71 -1.67
N ILE A 129 -18.53 -3.60 -2.41
CA ILE A 129 -17.91 -4.73 -3.09
C ILE A 129 -17.22 -5.58 -2.05
N THR A 130 -17.58 -6.86 -1.97
CA THR A 130 -17.03 -7.84 -1.04
C THR A 130 -16.14 -8.84 -1.75
N ALA A 131 -15.34 -9.59 -0.99
CA ALA A 131 -14.57 -10.71 -1.50
C ALA A 131 -15.50 -11.74 -2.18
N ALA A 132 -15.13 -12.19 -3.37
CA ALA A 132 -15.88 -13.18 -4.14
C ALA A 132 -14.94 -14.05 -4.97
N PHE A 133 -15.35 -15.26 -5.30
CA PHE A 133 -14.58 -16.22 -6.13
C PHE A 133 -13.19 -16.56 -5.55
N GLY A 134 -13.04 -16.52 -4.20
CA GLY A 134 -11.76 -16.76 -3.53
C GLY A 134 -10.74 -15.63 -3.69
N LYS A 135 -11.19 -14.45 -4.11
CA LYS A 135 -10.39 -13.23 -4.27
C LYS A 135 -10.93 -12.13 -3.37
N ASP A 136 -10.05 -11.18 -2.98
CA ASP A 136 -10.42 -10.03 -2.17
C ASP A 136 -11.27 -8.99 -2.93
N ALA A 137 -11.86 -8.05 -2.20
CA ALA A 137 -12.72 -7.01 -2.76
C ALA A 137 -11.98 -6.10 -3.77
N GLU A 138 -10.70 -5.86 -3.53
CA GLU A 138 -9.85 -5.04 -4.41
C GLU A 138 -9.64 -5.71 -5.76
N TRP A 139 -9.40 -7.02 -5.75
CA TRP A 139 -9.28 -7.80 -6.98
C TRP A 139 -10.60 -7.80 -7.76
N VAL A 140 -11.74 -8.01 -7.07
CA VAL A 140 -13.07 -8.00 -7.69
C VAL A 140 -13.34 -6.64 -8.36
N SER A 141 -13.08 -5.54 -7.68
CA SER A 141 -13.25 -4.18 -8.21
C SER A 141 -12.37 -3.96 -9.45
N ARG A 142 -11.09 -4.30 -9.36
CA ARG A 142 -10.13 -4.15 -10.48
C ARG A 142 -10.52 -5.00 -11.68
N TYR A 143 -10.89 -6.25 -11.45
CA TYR A 143 -11.32 -7.17 -12.50
C TYR A 143 -12.58 -6.66 -13.22
N THR A 144 -13.59 -6.22 -12.47
CA THR A 144 -14.84 -5.70 -13.04
C THR A 144 -14.62 -4.39 -13.79
N HIS A 145 -13.76 -3.51 -13.26
CA HIS A 145 -13.38 -2.28 -13.96
C HIS A 145 -12.67 -2.59 -15.29
N GLN A 146 -11.75 -3.55 -15.31
CA GLN A 146 -11.04 -3.95 -16.54
C GLN A 146 -11.97 -4.63 -17.56
N SER A 147 -12.93 -5.43 -17.09
CA SER A 147 -13.81 -6.22 -17.96
C SER A 147 -15.05 -5.47 -18.43
N TYR A 148 -15.56 -4.54 -17.63
CA TYR A 148 -16.85 -3.87 -17.88
C TYR A 148 -16.75 -2.34 -17.84
N GLY A 149 -15.56 -1.76 -17.58
CA GLY A 149 -15.34 -0.32 -17.46
C GLY A 149 -15.94 0.32 -16.20
N LYS A 150 -16.45 -0.50 -15.26
CA LYS A 150 -17.09 -0.07 -14.02
C LYS A 150 -16.68 -0.97 -12.85
N GLU A 151 -16.61 -0.42 -11.66
CA GLU A 151 -16.40 -1.17 -10.43
C GLU A 151 -17.74 -1.80 -9.99
N LEU A 152 -17.84 -3.11 -10.07
CA LEU A 152 -19.08 -3.84 -9.81
C LEU A 152 -18.88 -4.89 -8.70
N CYS A 153 -19.93 -5.13 -7.91
CA CYS A 153 -19.98 -6.31 -7.04
C CYS A 153 -20.15 -7.59 -7.87
N ALA A 154 -19.90 -8.74 -7.27
CA ALA A 154 -19.95 -10.02 -7.97
C ALA A 154 -21.35 -10.29 -8.60
N GLU A 155 -22.42 -9.90 -7.92
CA GLU A 155 -23.79 -10.06 -8.38
C GLU A 155 -24.05 -9.25 -9.65
N CYS A 156 -23.77 -7.94 -9.63
CA CYS A 156 -23.96 -7.07 -10.79
C CYS A 156 -23.06 -7.44 -11.97
N ALA A 157 -21.84 -7.92 -11.71
CA ALA A 157 -20.94 -8.40 -12.75
C ALA A 157 -21.49 -9.68 -13.43
N GLN A 158 -22.09 -10.60 -12.68
CA GLN A 158 -22.72 -11.80 -13.22
C GLN A 158 -23.96 -11.46 -14.06
N GLU A 159 -24.80 -10.53 -13.61
CA GLU A 159 -25.97 -10.07 -14.37
C GLU A 159 -25.56 -9.41 -15.70
N LEU A 160 -24.54 -8.56 -15.69
CA LEU A 160 -24.00 -7.93 -16.90
C LEU A 160 -23.43 -8.96 -17.87
N LYS A 161 -22.71 -9.96 -17.37
CA LYS A 161 -22.20 -11.06 -18.17
C LYS A 161 -23.32 -11.85 -18.80
N ALA A 162 -24.35 -12.21 -18.05
CA ALA A 162 -25.51 -12.94 -18.56
C ALA A 162 -26.25 -12.17 -19.68
N LYS A 163 -26.36 -10.84 -19.54
CA LYS A 163 -26.94 -9.97 -20.59
C LYS A 163 -26.09 -9.93 -21.86
N GLN A 164 -24.75 -9.88 -21.70
CA GLN A 164 -23.84 -9.90 -22.85
C GLN A 164 -23.83 -11.26 -23.56
N ASP A 165 -23.92 -12.35 -22.82
CA ASP A 165 -23.98 -13.71 -23.38
C ASP A 165 -25.32 -13.94 -24.08
N ALA A 166 -26.42 -13.41 -23.56
CA ALA A 166 -27.74 -13.45 -24.21
C ALA A 166 -27.79 -12.67 -25.54
N CYS A 167 -27.04 -11.56 -25.64
CA CYS A 167 -26.88 -10.81 -26.89
C CYS A 167 -25.96 -11.49 -27.92
N LYS A 168 -25.17 -12.48 -27.52
CA LYS A 168 -24.31 -13.32 -28.37
C LYS A 168 -25.01 -14.62 -28.81
N ALA A 169 -26.30 -14.80 -28.58
CA ALA A 169 -27.05 -15.96 -29.03
C ALA A 169 -26.92 -16.10 -30.56
N PRO A 170 -26.68 -17.30 -31.10
CA PRO A 170 -26.46 -17.51 -32.51
C PRO A 170 -27.68 -17.09 -33.33
N ASP A 171 -27.40 -16.39 -34.42
CA ASP A 171 -28.36 -15.96 -35.43
C ASP A 171 -29.25 -17.15 -35.86
N PRO A 172 -30.56 -17.16 -35.59
CA PRO A 172 -31.44 -18.26 -35.93
C PRO A 172 -31.63 -18.46 -37.45
N PHE A 173 -30.98 -17.62 -38.29
CA PHE A 173 -31.08 -17.67 -39.74
C PHE A 173 -29.81 -18.24 -40.45
N LYS A 174 -28.83 -18.79 -39.74
CA LYS A 174 -27.79 -19.58 -40.42
C LYS A 174 -28.38 -20.86 -40.93
N LYS A 175 -28.85 -20.81 -42.17
CA LYS A 175 -29.31 -21.95 -42.95
C LYS A 175 -28.26 -23.07 -42.91
N GLN A 176 -28.72 -24.25 -42.55
CA GLN A 176 -28.02 -25.52 -42.82
C GLN A 176 -27.86 -25.66 -44.31
N GLU A 177 -26.64 -25.55 -44.82
CA GLU A 177 -26.30 -26.07 -46.14
C GLU A 177 -26.34 -27.59 -46.06
N VAL A 178 -27.41 -28.16 -46.57
CA VAL A 178 -27.58 -29.58 -46.84
C VAL A 178 -26.63 -29.92 -47.98
N LYS A 179 -25.57 -30.69 -47.73
CA LYS A 179 -24.82 -31.37 -48.76
C LYS A 179 -25.67 -32.45 -49.39
N LEU A 180 -25.95 -32.28 -50.69
CA LEU A 180 -26.36 -33.32 -51.60
C LEU A 180 -25.15 -34.21 -51.93
#